data_767a231aa18ae4da71ac0761641b2cbf
#
_entry.id   767a231aa18ae4da71ac0761641b2cbf
#
_cell.length_a   1.000
_cell.length_b   1.000
_cell.length_c   1.000
_cell.angle_alpha   90.00
_cell.angle_beta   90.00
_cell.angle_gamma   90.00
#
_symmetry.space_group_name_H-M   'P 1'
#
loop_
_entity.id
_entity.type
_entity.pdbx_description
1 polymer ?
#
loop_
_entity_poly.entity_id
_entity_poly.type
_entity_poly.pdbx_seq_one_letter_code
_entity_poly.pdbx_strand_id
1 'polypeptide(L)'
;MIWLILMDSFNIEQLETIPKNLQELVDSNLKEINTLLDIKSKDYNNFVLPYQLLNEKLDVFITPSFHLDSVCNSELTQEVYSKCLPILSEYGTWLGQNEELFSAFKEIDTSKLTDAQIKVCENEIRDFSLSGCGLDDTKKYRLKELSLSLSELSKEFSQNLLDATNDFEMIIDNKDDIKEIPESDLSSAIFTDDNGIEKWKFTLQMPSYLSYITYGTSREKREEIYKAYTSRAPQNANIIDNILKQKNEKSKLLGFDNYSQYSLSTKMASCESDVITFLNDLSKKAKIKADDELNEVKELALELDGIIDLNSFDLAYYSEKLKKAKYDIDEEVYRPYFESNKVLDGLSEFLYKLLNIKFVKIDVKTWHEKAIAYDIYENNIKKYWLTDSFEKID
;
A
#
# COMPACT_ATOMS: atom_id res chain seq x y z
N MET A 1 -1.62 24.26 17.16
CA MET A 1 -0.87 25.14 16.24
C MET A 1 -0.29 24.36 15.05
N ILE A 2 0.15 23.11 15.22
CA ILE A 2 0.64 22.21 14.14
C ILE A 2 -0.46 21.93 13.09
N TRP A 3 -1.71 21.84 13.48
CA TRP A 3 -2.86 21.52 12.62
C TRP A 3 -3.27 22.61 11.60
N LEU A 4 -2.94 23.88 11.84
CA LEU A 4 -3.16 24.95 10.86
C LEU A 4 -2.13 24.91 9.72
N ILE A 5 -0.94 24.36 9.96
CA ILE A 5 0.14 24.27 8.98
C ILE A 5 -0.21 23.23 7.88
N LEU A 6 -0.95 22.17 8.22
CA LEU A 6 -1.34 21.13 7.26
C LEU A 6 -2.33 21.63 6.19
N MET A 7 -3.22 22.57 6.52
CA MET A 7 -4.20 23.09 5.55
C MET A 7 -3.55 23.93 4.44
N ASP A 8 -2.46 24.66 4.75
CA ASP A 8 -1.70 25.43 3.75
C ASP A 8 -0.73 24.53 2.93
N SER A 9 -0.42 23.33 3.40
CA SER A 9 0.60 22.47 2.82
C SER A 9 0.13 21.65 1.59
N PHE A 10 -1.18 21.59 1.29
CA PHE A 10 -1.70 21.08 0.02
C PHE A 10 -1.74 22.15 -1.09
N ASN A 11 -1.05 23.26 -0.91
CA ASN A 11 -0.98 24.31 -1.91
C ASN A 11 0.01 23.96 -3.03
N ILE A 12 -0.51 23.52 -4.17
CA ILE A 12 0.26 23.19 -5.38
C ILE A 12 1.18 24.35 -5.83
N GLU A 13 0.77 25.61 -5.55
CA GLU A 13 1.54 26.81 -5.93
C GLU A 13 2.92 26.94 -5.21
N GLN A 14 3.13 26.20 -4.12
CA GLN A 14 4.36 26.23 -3.32
C GLN A 14 5.23 24.97 -3.45
N LEU A 15 4.84 24.00 -4.27
CA LEU A 15 5.54 22.72 -4.39
C LEU A 15 7.02 22.89 -4.75
N GLU A 16 7.36 23.83 -5.62
CA GLU A 16 8.75 24.07 -6.05
C GLU A 16 9.70 24.45 -4.89
N THR A 17 9.15 25.01 -3.81
CA THR A 17 9.93 25.40 -2.63
C THR A 17 10.15 24.28 -1.63
N ILE A 18 9.40 23.19 -1.73
CA ILE A 18 9.42 22.08 -0.77
C ILE A 18 10.81 21.46 -0.59
N PRO A 19 11.59 21.13 -1.63
CA PRO A 19 12.91 20.54 -1.41
C PRO A 19 13.86 21.45 -0.62
N LYS A 20 13.83 22.77 -0.88
CA LYS A 20 14.62 23.75 -0.13
C LYS A 20 14.17 23.82 1.34
N ASN A 21 12.88 23.97 1.56
CA ASN A 21 12.32 24.07 2.91
C ASN A 21 12.53 22.77 3.71
N LEU A 22 12.48 21.60 3.04
CA LEU A 22 12.82 20.31 3.63
C LEU A 22 14.27 20.28 4.10
N GLN A 23 15.22 20.75 3.26
CA GLN A 23 16.63 20.81 3.65
C GLN A 23 16.83 21.71 4.86
N GLU A 24 16.22 22.91 4.88
CA GLU A 24 16.27 23.83 6.03
C GLU A 24 15.70 23.20 7.29
N LEU A 25 14.60 22.44 7.19
CA LEU A 25 14.00 21.72 8.31
C LEU A 25 14.90 20.61 8.83
N VAL A 26 15.49 19.81 7.93
CA VAL A 26 16.47 18.76 8.28
C VAL A 26 17.69 19.38 8.98
N ASP A 27 18.24 20.47 8.47
CA ASP A 27 19.38 21.16 9.08
C ASP A 27 19.04 21.69 10.48
N SER A 28 17.81 22.18 10.69
CA SER A 28 17.30 22.56 12.00
C SER A 28 17.18 21.36 12.94
N ASN A 29 16.59 20.27 12.48
CA ASN A 29 16.43 19.04 13.27
C ASN A 29 17.79 18.48 13.70
N LEU A 30 18.80 18.47 12.82
CA LEU A 30 20.16 18.03 13.16
C LEU A 30 20.76 18.86 14.28
N LYS A 31 20.58 20.18 14.27
CA LYS A 31 21.07 21.09 15.35
C LYS A 31 20.32 20.82 16.67
N GLU A 32 19.02 20.66 16.60
CA GLU A 32 18.19 20.38 17.79
C GLU A 32 18.53 19.02 18.39
N ILE A 33 18.74 17.97 17.57
CA ILE A 33 19.17 16.64 18.03
C ILE A 33 20.54 16.73 18.75
N ASN A 34 21.51 17.46 18.19
CA ASN A 34 22.80 17.67 18.86
C ASN A 34 22.62 18.36 20.23
N THR A 35 21.71 19.33 20.31
CA THR A 35 21.39 19.98 21.58
C THR A 35 20.77 19.01 22.59
N LEU A 36 19.92 18.10 22.14
CA LEU A 36 19.34 17.03 22.99
C LEU A 36 20.42 16.06 23.47
N LEU A 37 21.42 15.75 22.64
CA LEU A 37 22.56 14.89 22.99
C LEU A 37 23.44 15.53 24.08
N ASP A 38 23.54 16.84 24.16
CA ASP A 38 24.31 17.57 25.18
C ASP A 38 23.66 17.55 26.57
N ILE A 39 22.39 17.11 26.71
CA ILE A 39 21.70 17.03 27.99
C ILE A 39 22.40 15.97 28.89
N LYS A 40 22.86 16.40 30.09
CA LYS A 40 23.61 15.54 31.01
C LYS A 40 22.78 14.42 31.63
N SER A 41 21.51 14.69 31.93
CA SER A 41 20.59 13.73 32.52
C SER A 41 19.37 13.62 31.61
N LYS A 42 19.38 12.64 30.75
CA LYS A 42 18.33 12.41 29.77
C LYS A 42 17.20 11.57 30.37
N ASP A 43 15.97 11.97 30.08
CA ASP A 43 14.77 11.22 30.42
C ASP A 43 13.76 11.27 29.28
N TYR A 44 12.60 10.63 29.47
CA TYR A 44 11.56 10.58 28.44
C TYR A 44 11.09 11.97 28.02
N ASN A 45 10.89 12.89 28.98
CA ASN A 45 10.29 14.19 28.71
C ASN A 45 11.27 15.20 28.11
N ASN A 46 12.54 15.16 28.51
CA ASN A 46 13.54 16.13 28.05
C ASN A 46 14.37 15.64 26.84
N PHE A 47 14.31 14.34 26.50
CA PHE A 47 15.07 13.77 25.41
C PHE A 47 14.18 13.01 24.42
N VAL A 48 13.48 11.92 24.85
CA VAL A 48 12.72 11.06 23.96
C VAL A 48 11.56 11.81 23.29
N LEU A 49 10.72 12.47 24.07
CA LEU A 49 9.57 13.21 23.56
C LEU A 49 9.98 14.36 22.60
N PRO A 50 10.95 15.22 22.92
CA PRO A 50 11.42 16.22 21.97
C PRO A 50 11.96 15.61 20.68
N TYR A 51 12.73 14.51 20.74
CA TYR A 51 13.21 13.79 19.56
C TYR A 51 12.05 13.29 18.68
N GLN A 52 11.01 12.66 19.27
CA GLN A 52 9.83 12.22 18.56
C GLN A 52 9.10 13.39 17.86
N LEU A 53 8.99 14.55 18.55
CA LEU A 53 8.36 15.73 17.97
C LEU A 53 9.13 16.32 16.78
N LEU A 54 10.46 16.19 16.74
CA LEU A 54 11.24 16.59 15.56
C LEU A 54 10.93 15.71 14.35
N ASN A 55 10.82 14.40 14.56
CA ASN A 55 10.46 13.46 13.49
C ASN A 55 9.01 13.67 13.03
N GLU A 56 8.05 13.85 13.97
CA GLU A 56 6.67 14.18 13.61
C GLU A 56 6.57 15.47 12.80
N LYS A 57 7.34 16.50 13.16
CA LYS A 57 7.36 17.77 12.41
C LYS A 57 7.84 17.58 10.97
N LEU A 58 8.82 16.71 10.77
CA LEU A 58 9.31 16.35 9.43
C LEU A 58 8.25 15.60 8.61
N ASP A 59 7.63 14.59 9.23
CA ASP A 59 6.59 13.78 8.59
C ASP A 59 5.38 14.63 8.19
N VAL A 60 4.92 15.50 9.09
CA VAL A 60 3.83 16.46 8.84
C VAL A 60 4.18 17.40 7.68
N PHE A 61 5.44 17.83 7.57
CA PHE A 61 5.87 18.71 6.48
C PHE A 61 5.88 18.03 5.12
N ILE A 62 6.39 16.78 5.02
CA ILE A 62 6.62 16.13 3.74
C ILE A 62 5.43 15.33 3.21
N THR A 63 4.62 14.76 4.11
CA THR A 63 3.49 13.88 3.76
C THR A 63 2.54 14.49 2.73
N PRO A 64 2.13 15.79 2.82
CA PRO A 64 1.27 16.39 1.81
C PRO A 64 1.84 16.37 0.39
N SER A 65 3.15 16.59 0.25
CA SER A 65 3.81 16.59 -1.07
C SER A 65 3.83 15.19 -1.70
N PHE A 66 4.07 14.16 -0.89
CA PHE A 66 4.06 12.77 -1.35
C PHE A 66 2.64 12.28 -1.63
N HIS A 67 1.67 12.74 -0.86
CA HIS A 67 0.27 12.48 -1.14
C HIS A 67 -0.15 13.08 -2.48
N LEU A 68 0.22 14.35 -2.76
CA LEU A 68 -0.08 15.00 -4.03
C LEU A 68 0.53 14.27 -5.22
N ASP A 69 1.76 13.75 -5.10
CA ASP A 69 2.37 12.94 -6.17
C ASP A 69 1.57 11.66 -6.45
N SER A 70 0.97 11.05 -5.43
CA SER A 70 0.19 9.81 -5.58
C SER A 70 -1.23 10.01 -6.13
N VAL A 71 -1.88 11.16 -5.86
CA VAL A 71 -3.30 11.40 -6.22
C VAL A 71 -3.50 12.45 -7.33
N CYS A 72 -2.52 13.32 -7.56
CA CYS A 72 -2.54 14.37 -8.57
C CYS A 72 -1.17 14.44 -9.28
N ASN A 73 -0.77 13.29 -9.86
CA ASN A 73 0.55 13.11 -10.45
C ASN A 73 0.79 14.07 -11.62
N SER A 74 1.92 14.73 -11.63
CA SER A 74 2.36 15.68 -12.66
C SER A 74 3.89 15.71 -12.76
N GLU A 75 4.43 16.29 -13.81
CA GLU A 75 5.90 16.48 -13.92
C GLU A 75 6.46 17.24 -12.71
N LEU A 76 5.74 18.25 -12.21
CA LEU A 76 6.14 19.02 -11.04
C LEU A 76 6.15 18.20 -9.76
N THR A 77 5.11 17.41 -9.49
CA THR A 77 5.05 16.57 -8.27
C THR A 77 6.12 15.51 -8.29
N GLN A 78 6.38 14.88 -9.44
CA GLN A 78 7.45 13.90 -9.63
C GLN A 78 8.84 14.52 -9.43
N GLU A 79 9.06 15.73 -9.94
CA GLU A 79 10.32 16.46 -9.76
C GLU A 79 10.57 16.79 -8.28
N VAL A 80 9.55 17.30 -7.58
CA VAL A 80 9.63 17.61 -6.14
C VAL A 80 9.90 16.34 -5.33
N TYR A 81 9.15 15.27 -5.59
CA TYR A 81 9.36 13.97 -4.96
C TYR A 81 10.79 13.47 -5.14
N SER A 82 11.29 13.49 -6.39
CA SER A 82 12.64 13.03 -6.72
C SER A 82 13.74 13.85 -6.03
N LYS A 83 13.53 15.16 -5.82
CA LYS A 83 14.46 16.03 -5.11
C LYS A 83 14.42 15.85 -3.59
N CYS A 84 13.26 15.50 -3.02
CA CYS A 84 13.11 15.28 -1.58
C CYS A 84 13.67 13.92 -1.12
N LEU A 85 13.57 12.87 -1.94
CA LEU A 85 14.03 11.53 -1.58
C LEU A 85 15.49 11.45 -1.11
N PRO A 86 16.49 12.04 -1.80
CA PRO A 86 17.88 12.03 -1.34
C PRO A 86 18.05 12.69 0.04
N ILE A 87 17.39 13.83 0.27
CA ILE A 87 17.47 14.57 1.54
C ILE A 87 16.96 13.69 2.70
N LEU A 88 15.81 13.07 2.52
CA LEU A 88 15.24 12.17 3.52
C LEU A 88 16.09 10.91 3.71
N SER A 89 16.62 10.34 2.64
CA SER A 89 17.47 9.15 2.70
C SER A 89 18.79 9.42 3.44
N GLU A 90 19.42 10.58 3.20
CA GLU A 90 20.63 10.98 3.91
C GLU A 90 20.36 11.23 5.39
N TYR A 91 19.28 11.95 5.69
CA TYR A 91 18.85 12.22 7.08
C TYR A 91 18.50 10.91 7.81
N GLY A 92 17.71 10.04 7.22
CA GLY A 92 17.36 8.73 7.79
C GLY A 92 18.59 7.83 8.01
N THR A 93 19.56 7.87 7.10
CA THR A 93 20.81 7.12 7.25
C THR A 93 21.63 7.68 8.42
N TRP A 94 21.76 9.00 8.51
CA TRP A 94 22.47 9.66 9.62
C TRP A 94 21.82 9.33 10.97
N LEU A 95 20.49 9.44 11.07
CA LEU A 95 19.75 9.06 12.26
C LEU A 95 20.00 7.59 12.63
N GLY A 96 19.72 6.68 11.70
CA GLY A 96 19.76 5.23 11.95
C GLY A 96 21.15 4.67 12.27
N GLN A 97 22.22 5.42 11.94
CA GLN A 97 23.61 5.03 12.20
C GLN A 97 24.30 5.87 13.30
N ASN A 98 23.56 6.74 13.96
CA ASN A 98 24.08 7.59 15.02
C ASN A 98 24.26 6.84 16.33
N GLU A 99 25.52 6.52 16.69
CA GLU A 99 25.87 5.74 17.88
C GLU A 99 25.62 6.50 19.18
N GLU A 100 25.69 7.84 19.16
CA GLU A 100 25.43 8.68 20.35
C GLU A 100 23.91 8.68 20.67
N LEU A 101 23.05 8.80 19.65
CA LEU A 101 21.60 8.64 19.82
C LEU A 101 21.25 7.25 20.33
N PHE A 102 21.80 6.21 19.72
CA PHE A 102 21.56 4.83 20.15
C PHE A 102 21.96 4.59 21.61
N SER A 103 23.11 5.09 22.02
CA SER A 103 23.56 5.01 23.40
C SER A 103 22.66 5.80 24.35
N ALA A 104 22.27 7.01 23.96
CA ALA A 104 21.37 7.86 24.74
C ALA A 104 20.00 7.19 24.96
N PHE A 105 19.42 6.54 23.97
CA PHE A 105 18.16 5.79 24.12
C PHE A 105 18.30 4.59 25.07
N LYS A 106 19.44 3.89 25.07
CA LYS A 106 19.72 2.77 25.98
C LYS A 106 19.88 3.19 27.44
N GLU A 107 20.30 4.42 27.68
CA GLU A 107 20.52 4.96 29.03
C GLU A 107 19.24 5.50 29.68
N ILE A 108 18.12 5.57 28.96
CA ILE A 108 16.84 6.06 29.52
C ILE A 108 16.33 5.12 30.61
N ASP A 109 16.12 5.67 31.81
CA ASP A 109 15.49 4.92 32.91
C ASP A 109 14.00 4.71 32.63
N THR A 110 13.63 3.48 32.31
CA THR A 110 12.26 3.08 31.97
C THR A 110 11.43 2.70 33.20
N SER A 111 11.99 2.66 34.40
CA SER A 111 11.35 2.13 35.62
C SER A 111 10.08 2.90 36.06
N LYS A 112 9.92 4.13 35.61
CA LYS A 112 8.78 5.02 35.94
C LYS A 112 7.92 5.37 34.73
N LEU A 113 8.21 4.78 33.59
CA LEU A 113 7.48 5.03 32.33
C LEU A 113 6.22 4.16 32.24
N THR A 114 5.25 4.63 31.49
CA THR A 114 4.09 3.81 31.10
C THR A 114 4.50 2.78 30.07
N ASP A 115 3.72 1.69 29.89
CA ASP A 115 3.98 0.64 28.90
C ASP A 115 4.13 1.21 27.49
N ALA A 116 3.32 2.22 27.14
CA ALA A 116 3.42 2.90 25.84
C ALA A 116 4.75 3.65 25.67
N GLN A 117 5.23 4.34 26.70
CA GLN A 117 6.49 5.06 26.67
C GLN A 117 7.69 4.11 26.64
N ILE A 118 7.63 3.01 27.40
CA ILE A 118 8.61 1.92 27.32
C ILE A 118 8.69 1.39 25.88
N LYS A 119 7.51 1.16 25.26
CA LYS A 119 7.44 0.65 23.89
C LYS A 119 8.04 1.60 22.85
N VAL A 120 7.90 2.91 23.03
CA VAL A 120 8.57 3.91 22.20
C VAL A 120 10.10 3.74 22.29
N CYS A 121 10.66 3.67 23.50
CA CYS A 121 12.10 3.49 23.69
C CYS A 121 12.61 2.17 23.08
N GLU A 122 11.88 1.08 23.30
CA GLU A 122 12.21 -0.24 22.73
C GLU A 122 12.21 -0.24 21.20
N ASN A 123 11.21 0.44 20.60
CA ASN A 123 11.11 0.54 19.15
C ASN A 123 12.29 1.32 18.58
N GLU A 124 12.67 2.46 19.16
CA GLU A 124 13.82 3.24 18.73
C GLU A 124 15.13 2.41 18.82
N ILE A 125 15.37 1.75 19.96
CA ILE A 125 16.55 0.91 20.14
C ILE A 125 16.60 -0.23 19.10
N ARG A 126 15.45 -0.86 18.84
CA ARG A 126 15.32 -1.87 17.79
C ARG A 126 15.65 -1.28 16.41
N ASP A 127 15.08 -0.14 16.08
CA ASP A 127 15.17 0.47 14.75
C ASP A 127 16.60 0.98 14.47
N PHE A 128 17.33 1.49 15.47
CA PHE A 128 18.78 1.72 15.38
C PHE A 128 19.54 0.43 15.07
N SER A 129 19.20 -0.66 15.75
CA SER A 129 19.85 -1.97 15.52
C SER A 129 19.58 -2.49 14.10
N LEU A 130 18.32 -2.35 13.61
CA LEU A 130 17.92 -2.75 12.26
C LEU A 130 18.53 -1.85 11.16
N SER A 131 18.88 -0.61 11.50
CA SER A 131 19.61 0.33 10.63
C SER A 131 21.11 0.04 10.58
N GLY A 132 21.59 -0.93 11.38
CA GLY A 132 22.99 -1.33 11.43
C GLY A 132 23.85 -0.47 12.36
N CYS A 133 23.24 0.26 13.29
CA CYS A 133 23.97 0.96 14.33
C CYS A 133 24.73 -0.05 15.20
N GLY A 134 26.03 0.20 15.43
CA GLY A 134 26.90 -0.75 16.13
C GLY A 134 27.56 -1.84 15.27
N LEU A 135 27.29 -1.87 13.96
CA LEU A 135 28.09 -2.66 13.02
C LEU A 135 29.45 -1.97 12.76
N ASP A 136 30.46 -2.78 12.43
CA ASP A 136 31.72 -2.24 11.92
C ASP A 136 31.54 -1.58 10.54
N ASP A 137 32.47 -0.70 10.16
CA ASP A 137 32.37 0.09 8.94
C ASP A 137 32.24 -0.76 7.67
N THR A 138 32.87 -1.92 7.62
CA THR A 138 32.79 -2.85 6.49
C THR A 138 31.37 -3.37 6.31
N LYS A 139 30.74 -3.76 7.43
CA LYS A 139 29.35 -4.26 7.42
C LYS A 139 28.35 -3.11 7.16
N LYS A 140 28.56 -1.91 7.72
CA LYS A 140 27.76 -0.72 7.40
C LYS A 140 27.77 -0.42 5.91
N TYR A 141 28.98 -0.43 5.31
CA TYR A 141 29.12 -0.24 3.86
C TYR A 141 28.36 -1.31 3.07
N ARG A 142 28.54 -2.59 3.43
CA ARG A 142 27.82 -3.70 2.76
C ARG A 142 26.32 -3.62 2.93
N LEU A 143 25.82 -3.22 4.10
CA LEU A 143 24.40 -3.00 4.34
C LEU A 143 23.81 -1.90 3.43
N LYS A 144 24.57 -0.82 3.22
CA LYS A 144 24.21 0.25 2.30
C LYS A 144 24.13 -0.25 0.85
N GLU A 145 25.14 -1.00 0.38
CA GLU A 145 25.11 -1.59 -0.97
C GLU A 145 23.90 -2.50 -1.18
N LEU A 146 23.61 -3.39 -0.22
CA LEU A 146 22.47 -4.29 -0.27
C LEU A 146 21.14 -3.51 -0.30
N SER A 147 21.03 -2.44 0.48
CA SER A 147 19.80 -1.63 0.52
C SER A 147 19.56 -0.90 -0.79
N LEU A 148 20.60 -0.34 -1.42
CA LEU A 148 20.52 0.29 -2.74
C LEU A 148 20.15 -0.74 -3.82
N SER A 149 20.87 -1.86 -3.87
CA SER A 149 20.60 -2.91 -4.86
C SER A 149 19.19 -3.52 -4.71
N LEU A 150 18.70 -3.75 -3.49
CA LEU A 150 17.34 -4.21 -3.25
C LEU A 150 16.29 -3.19 -3.72
N SER A 151 16.56 -1.91 -3.56
CA SER A 151 15.67 -0.85 -4.06
C SER A 151 15.61 -0.84 -5.59
N GLU A 152 16.76 -0.95 -6.25
CA GLU A 152 16.85 -1.03 -7.72
C GLU A 152 16.15 -2.27 -8.27
N LEU A 153 16.41 -3.45 -7.68
CA LEU A 153 15.75 -4.70 -8.08
C LEU A 153 14.23 -4.64 -7.87
N SER A 154 13.76 -4.00 -6.80
CA SER A 154 12.33 -3.83 -6.56
C SER A 154 11.68 -2.90 -7.58
N LYS A 155 12.38 -1.84 -7.98
CA LYS A 155 11.94 -0.92 -9.02
C LYS A 155 11.88 -1.62 -10.38
N GLU A 156 12.93 -2.35 -10.74
CA GLU A 156 12.99 -3.12 -11.99
C GLU A 156 11.86 -4.18 -12.06
N PHE A 157 11.64 -4.91 -10.95
CA PHE A 157 10.53 -5.87 -10.84
C PHE A 157 9.18 -5.23 -11.11
N SER A 158 8.92 -4.08 -10.47
CA SER A 158 7.64 -3.37 -10.62
C SER A 158 7.46 -2.80 -12.02
N GLN A 159 8.52 -2.26 -12.62
CA GLN A 159 8.47 -1.72 -13.97
C GLN A 159 8.20 -2.81 -15.00
N ASN A 160 8.92 -3.93 -14.93
CA ASN A 160 8.69 -5.07 -15.83
C ASN A 160 7.24 -5.60 -15.75
N LEU A 161 6.67 -5.63 -14.54
CA LEU A 161 5.28 -6.05 -14.34
C LEU A 161 4.29 -5.05 -14.93
N LEU A 162 4.56 -3.75 -14.75
CA LEU A 162 3.72 -2.68 -15.30
C LEU A 162 3.74 -2.70 -16.82
N ASP A 163 4.93 -2.79 -17.42
CA ASP A 163 5.10 -2.84 -18.88
C ASP A 163 4.36 -4.04 -19.46
N ALA A 164 4.56 -5.24 -18.91
CA ALA A 164 3.86 -6.45 -19.35
C ALA A 164 2.33 -6.38 -19.15
N THR A 165 1.86 -5.60 -18.17
CA THR A 165 0.43 -5.36 -17.95
C THR A 165 -0.16 -4.44 -19.01
N ASN A 166 0.61 -3.45 -19.45
CA ASN A 166 0.18 -2.43 -20.42
C ASN A 166 0.32 -2.91 -21.88
N ASP A 167 1.25 -3.82 -22.15
CA ASP A 167 1.54 -4.28 -23.52
C ASP A 167 0.48 -5.23 -24.08
N PHE A 168 -0.35 -5.84 -23.23
CA PHE A 168 -1.35 -6.82 -23.68
C PHE A 168 -2.69 -6.16 -23.97
N GLU A 169 -3.21 -6.47 -25.16
CA GLU A 169 -4.56 -6.10 -25.56
C GLU A 169 -5.26 -7.32 -26.20
N MET A 170 -6.47 -7.62 -25.76
CA MET A 170 -7.35 -8.61 -26.36
C MET A 170 -8.56 -7.91 -26.97
N ILE A 171 -8.69 -8.01 -28.30
CA ILE A 171 -9.78 -7.40 -29.04
C ILE A 171 -10.89 -8.43 -29.28
N ILE A 172 -12.10 -8.07 -28.93
CA ILE A 172 -13.32 -8.87 -29.15
C ILE A 172 -14.20 -8.13 -30.17
N ASP A 173 -14.61 -8.84 -31.21
CA ASP A 173 -15.52 -8.38 -32.26
C ASP A 173 -16.85 -9.15 -32.28
N ASN A 174 -16.89 -10.32 -31.65
CA ASN A 174 -18.07 -11.16 -31.51
C ASN A 174 -18.88 -10.77 -30.27
N LYS A 175 -20.08 -10.25 -30.45
CA LYS A 175 -20.99 -9.85 -29.36
C LYS A 175 -21.42 -11.02 -28.47
N ASP A 176 -21.42 -12.24 -29.00
CA ASP A 176 -21.75 -13.41 -28.19
C ASP A 176 -20.72 -13.68 -27.08
N ASP A 177 -19.43 -13.30 -27.30
CA ASP A 177 -18.35 -13.51 -26.34
C ASP A 177 -18.41 -12.56 -25.13
N ILE A 178 -19.24 -11.50 -25.21
CA ILE A 178 -19.35 -10.43 -24.19
C ILE A 178 -20.77 -10.21 -23.66
N LYS A 179 -21.74 -11.02 -24.08
CA LYS A 179 -23.18 -10.80 -23.80
C LYS A 179 -23.56 -10.86 -22.32
N GLU A 180 -22.72 -11.42 -21.46
CA GLU A 180 -22.94 -11.52 -20.03
C GLU A 180 -22.11 -10.47 -19.22
N ILE A 181 -21.26 -9.69 -19.92
CA ILE A 181 -20.47 -8.63 -19.27
C ILE A 181 -21.39 -7.45 -18.94
N PRO A 182 -21.32 -6.91 -17.70
CA PRO A 182 -22.09 -5.74 -17.31
C PRO A 182 -21.91 -4.54 -18.25
N GLU A 183 -23.00 -3.79 -18.50
CA GLU A 183 -23.01 -2.64 -19.42
C GLU A 183 -21.99 -1.57 -19.03
N SER A 184 -21.79 -1.35 -17.73
CA SER A 184 -20.79 -0.43 -17.19
C SER A 184 -19.37 -0.77 -17.65
N ASP A 185 -19.04 -2.07 -17.64
CA ASP A 185 -17.72 -2.59 -18.03
C ASP A 185 -17.56 -2.57 -19.54
N LEU A 186 -18.63 -2.91 -20.28
CA LEU A 186 -18.64 -2.81 -21.74
C LEU A 186 -18.45 -1.37 -22.23
N SER A 187 -19.07 -0.40 -21.55
CA SER A 187 -18.92 1.02 -21.88
C SER A 187 -17.48 1.51 -21.71
N SER A 188 -16.73 0.91 -20.79
CA SER A 188 -15.31 1.22 -20.59
C SER A 188 -14.38 0.49 -21.57
N ALA A 189 -14.84 -0.63 -22.14
CA ALA A 189 -14.06 -1.45 -23.05
C ALA A 189 -14.26 -1.10 -24.54
N ILE A 190 -15.37 -0.42 -24.89
CA ILE A 190 -15.74 -0.17 -26.27
C ILE A 190 -14.80 0.83 -26.94
N PHE A 191 -14.43 0.54 -28.18
CA PHE A 191 -13.71 1.49 -29.04
C PHE A 191 -14.11 1.26 -30.51
N THR A 192 -13.84 2.24 -31.35
CA THR A 192 -14.09 2.17 -32.79
C THR A 192 -12.76 1.97 -33.49
N ASP A 193 -12.66 0.93 -34.32
CA ASP A 193 -11.46 0.66 -35.13
C ASP A 193 -11.33 1.65 -36.30
N ASP A 194 -10.22 1.56 -37.04
CA ASP A 194 -9.91 2.43 -38.20
C ASP A 194 -10.94 2.32 -39.35
N ASN A 195 -11.76 1.27 -39.36
CA ASN A 195 -12.82 1.04 -40.33
C ASN A 195 -14.19 1.53 -39.85
N GLY A 196 -14.28 2.15 -38.69
CA GLY A 196 -15.52 2.62 -38.10
C GLY A 196 -16.36 1.51 -37.45
N ILE A 197 -15.77 0.34 -37.13
CA ILE A 197 -16.45 -0.81 -36.53
C ILE A 197 -16.23 -0.77 -35.01
N GLU A 198 -17.33 -0.87 -34.27
CA GLU A 198 -17.30 -1.00 -32.82
C GLU A 198 -16.76 -2.36 -32.40
N LYS A 199 -15.78 -2.34 -31.50
CA LYS A 199 -15.14 -3.53 -30.88
C LYS A 199 -14.91 -3.28 -29.40
N TRP A 200 -14.53 -4.32 -28.67
CA TRP A 200 -14.25 -4.25 -27.24
C TRP A 200 -12.82 -4.65 -26.99
N LYS A 201 -12.11 -3.85 -26.20
CA LYS A 201 -10.72 -4.07 -25.83
C LYS A 201 -10.61 -4.43 -24.35
N PHE A 202 -10.06 -5.60 -24.06
CA PHE A 202 -9.74 -6.04 -22.71
C PHE A 202 -8.23 -6.07 -22.51
N THR A 203 -7.79 -5.63 -21.35
CA THR A 203 -6.37 -5.52 -20.98
C THR A 203 -6.09 -6.33 -19.72
N LEU A 204 -4.80 -6.38 -19.29
CA LEU A 204 -4.44 -7.01 -18.02
C LEU A 204 -4.55 -6.06 -16.82
N GLN A 205 -5.05 -4.85 -16.99
CA GLN A 205 -5.45 -4.00 -15.86
C GLN A 205 -6.57 -4.69 -15.08
N MET A 206 -6.46 -4.65 -13.74
CA MET A 206 -7.30 -5.48 -12.87
C MET A 206 -8.81 -5.37 -13.15
N PRO A 207 -9.42 -4.18 -13.31
CA PRO A 207 -10.86 -4.08 -13.59
C PRO A 207 -11.22 -4.76 -14.93
N SER A 208 -10.43 -4.54 -15.98
CA SER A 208 -10.66 -5.11 -17.30
C SER A 208 -10.47 -6.64 -17.33
N TYR A 209 -9.40 -7.12 -16.67
CA TYR A 209 -9.13 -8.55 -16.50
C TYR A 209 -10.27 -9.26 -15.74
N LEU A 210 -10.67 -8.72 -14.58
CA LEU A 210 -11.72 -9.32 -13.75
C LEU A 210 -13.06 -9.35 -14.48
N SER A 211 -13.40 -8.29 -15.21
CA SER A 211 -14.63 -8.24 -15.98
C SER A 211 -14.69 -9.39 -17.00
N TYR A 212 -13.64 -9.58 -17.81
CA TYR A 212 -13.67 -10.63 -18.82
C TYR A 212 -13.55 -12.04 -18.24
N ILE A 213 -12.67 -12.27 -17.26
CA ILE A 213 -12.50 -13.62 -16.67
C ILE A 213 -13.75 -14.09 -15.93
N THR A 214 -14.56 -13.15 -15.40
CA THR A 214 -15.79 -13.45 -14.65
C THR A 214 -17.01 -13.61 -15.56
N TYR A 215 -17.13 -12.76 -16.59
CA TYR A 215 -18.35 -12.64 -17.39
C TYR A 215 -18.18 -12.96 -18.87
N GLY A 216 -16.95 -13.05 -19.38
CA GLY A 216 -16.69 -13.40 -20.79
C GLY A 216 -17.16 -14.83 -21.10
N THR A 217 -18.02 -14.99 -22.09
CA THR A 217 -18.65 -16.29 -22.40
C THR A 217 -17.74 -17.22 -23.19
N SER A 218 -16.76 -16.68 -23.96
CA SER A 218 -15.81 -17.50 -24.71
C SER A 218 -14.75 -18.12 -23.80
N ARG A 219 -14.79 -19.45 -23.64
CA ARG A 219 -13.82 -20.21 -22.85
C ARG A 219 -12.39 -20.05 -23.36
N GLU A 220 -12.21 -20.03 -24.68
CA GLU A 220 -10.91 -19.83 -25.31
C GLU A 220 -10.31 -18.44 -24.96
N LYS A 221 -11.13 -17.41 -25.01
CA LYS A 221 -10.70 -16.05 -24.67
C LYS A 221 -10.43 -15.88 -23.17
N ARG A 222 -11.18 -16.56 -22.28
CA ARG A 222 -10.84 -16.62 -20.85
C ARG A 222 -9.48 -17.29 -20.63
N GLU A 223 -9.18 -18.38 -21.34
CA GLU A 223 -7.88 -19.04 -21.29
C GLU A 223 -6.75 -18.11 -21.78
N GLU A 224 -6.97 -17.39 -22.88
CA GLU A 224 -6.01 -16.44 -23.45
C GLU A 224 -5.63 -15.35 -22.45
N ILE A 225 -6.63 -14.63 -21.92
CA ILE A 225 -6.38 -13.53 -20.98
C ILE A 225 -5.82 -14.03 -19.64
N TYR A 226 -6.25 -15.21 -19.16
CA TYR A 226 -5.71 -15.84 -17.95
C TYR A 226 -4.23 -16.18 -18.10
N LYS A 227 -3.85 -16.82 -19.21
CA LYS A 227 -2.44 -17.15 -19.48
C LYS A 227 -1.60 -15.88 -19.58
N ALA A 228 -2.08 -14.87 -20.28
CA ALA A 228 -1.39 -13.61 -20.40
C ALA A 228 -1.20 -12.97 -19.01
N TYR A 229 -2.24 -12.97 -18.17
CA TYR A 229 -2.18 -12.39 -16.82
C TYR A 229 -1.20 -13.13 -15.90
N THR A 230 -1.23 -14.48 -15.90
CA THR A 230 -0.45 -15.29 -14.97
C THR A 230 1.01 -15.50 -15.41
N SER A 231 1.36 -15.18 -16.65
CA SER A 231 2.73 -15.29 -17.18
C SER A 231 3.41 -13.94 -17.45
N ARG A 232 2.89 -12.85 -16.87
CA ARG A 232 3.50 -11.52 -17.01
C ARG A 232 4.92 -11.48 -16.48
N ALA A 233 5.77 -10.73 -17.17
CA ALA A 233 7.14 -10.44 -16.77
C ALA A 233 7.98 -11.68 -16.36
N PRO A 234 8.13 -12.70 -17.21
CA PRO A 234 8.87 -13.92 -16.85
C PRO A 234 10.35 -13.66 -16.50
N GLN A 235 10.92 -12.57 -16.99
CA GLN A 235 12.28 -12.12 -16.67
C GLN A 235 12.46 -11.81 -15.16
N ASN A 236 11.37 -11.54 -14.44
CA ASN A 236 11.39 -11.28 -13.01
C ASN A 236 11.81 -12.48 -12.15
N ALA A 237 11.84 -13.71 -12.72
CA ALA A 237 12.33 -14.89 -12.00
C ALA A 237 13.76 -14.69 -11.47
N ASN A 238 14.67 -14.17 -12.30
CA ASN A 238 16.05 -13.88 -11.88
C ASN A 238 16.13 -12.74 -10.86
N ILE A 239 15.24 -11.75 -10.95
CA ILE A 239 15.16 -10.64 -10.00
C ILE A 239 14.71 -11.17 -8.63
N ILE A 240 13.72 -12.06 -8.58
CA ILE A 240 13.25 -12.71 -7.34
C ILE A 240 14.41 -13.44 -6.66
N ASP A 241 15.17 -14.26 -7.40
CA ASP A 241 16.32 -14.99 -6.86
C ASP A 241 17.36 -14.05 -6.25
N ASN A 242 17.66 -12.94 -6.92
CA ASN A 242 18.61 -11.94 -6.42
C ASN A 242 18.08 -11.22 -5.17
N ILE A 243 16.80 -10.84 -5.16
CA ILE A 243 16.15 -10.23 -3.99
C ILE A 243 16.22 -11.18 -2.80
N LEU A 244 15.89 -12.47 -2.97
CA LEU A 244 15.90 -13.44 -1.88
C LEU A 244 17.31 -13.65 -1.31
N LYS A 245 18.33 -13.76 -2.18
CA LYS A 245 19.74 -13.89 -1.77
C LYS A 245 20.19 -12.67 -0.98
N GLN A 246 19.92 -11.46 -1.47
CA GLN A 246 20.32 -10.21 -0.81
C GLN A 246 19.58 -9.97 0.49
N LYS A 247 18.28 -10.29 0.56
CA LYS A 247 17.49 -10.22 1.80
C LYS A 247 18.05 -11.18 2.87
N ASN A 248 18.46 -12.39 2.49
CA ASN A 248 19.09 -13.33 3.41
C ASN A 248 20.46 -12.85 3.87
N GLU A 249 21.29 -12.27 2.98
CA GLU A 249 22.56 -11.68 3.35
C GLU A 249 22.38 -10.50 4.31
N LYS A 250 21.44 -9.59 4.01
CA LYS A 250 21.09 -8.46 4.88
C LYS A 250 20.69 -8.91 6.27
N SER A 251 19.83 -9.93 6.39
CA SER A 251 19.40 -10.43 7.69
C SER A 251 20.57 -10.99 8.51
N LYS A 252 21.49 -11.72 7.88
CA LYS A 252 22.69 -12.24 8.55
C LYS A 252 23.65 -11.16 9.00
N LEU A 253 23.84 -10.11 8.21
CA LEU A 253 24.64 -8.95 8.62
C LEU A 253 24.09 -8.29 9.89
N LEU A 254 22.77 -8.27 10.04
CA LEU A 254 22.07 -7.70 11.19
C LEU A 254 21.91 -8.68 12.37
N GLY A 255 22.50 -9.89 12.27
CA GLY A 255 22.53 -10.87 13.35
C GLY A 255 21.34 -11.82 13.42
N PHE A 256 20.51 -11.87 12.39
CA PHE A 256 19.38 -12.82 12.28
C PHE A 256 19.80 -14.08 11.51
N ASP A 257 19.22 -15.22 11.86
CA ASP A 257 19.48 -16.48 11.16
C ASP A 257 18.94 -16.49 9.72
N ASN A 258 17.85 -15.75 9.47
CA ASN A 258 17.20 -15.66 8.17
C ASN A 258 16.36 -14.39 8.05
N TYR A 259 15.85 -14.14 6.84
CA TYR A 259 15.04 -12.94 6.56
C TYR A 259 13.66 -12.97 7.27
N SER A 260 13.10 -14.15 7.55
CA SER A 260 11.83 -14.26 8.27
C SER A 260 11.94 -13.73 9.69
N GLN A 261 13.00 -14.09 10.43
CA GLN A 261 13.27 -13.56 11.77
C GLN A 261 13.47 -12.04 11.74
N TYR A 262 14.28 -11.53 10.79
CA TYR A 262 14.43 -10.09 10.58
C TYR A 262 13.07 -9.41 10.35
N SER A 263 12.26 -9.96 9.45
CA SER A 263 10.94 -9.41 9.10
C SER A 263 9.95 -9.45 10.27
N LEU A 264 10.02 -10.48 11.13
CA LEU A 264 9.15 -10.62 12.29
C LEU A 264 9.56 -9.72 13.46
N SER A 265 10.78 -9.24 13.52
CA SER A 265 11.27 -8.39 14.62
C SER A 265 10.45 -7.11 14.84
N THR A 266 9.72 -6.66 13.84
CA THR A 266 8.82 -5.49 13.89
C THR A 266 7.33 -5.83 13.85
N LYS A 267 6.97 -7.12 13.98
CA LYS A 267 5.60 -7.62 13.83
C LYS A 267 5.08 -8.27 15.11
N MET A 268 3.80 -8.61 15.13
CA MET A 268 3.15 -9.20 16.30
C MET A 268 3.53 -10.67 16.55
N ALA A 269 3.81 -11.44 15.49
CA ALA A 269 4.20 -12.84 15.65
C ALA A 269 5.62 -12.93 16.20
N SER A 270 5.82 -13.77 17.22
CA SER A 270 7.08 -13.87 17.93
C SER A 270 8.14 -14.67 17.17
N CYS A 271 7.73 -15.65 16.37
CA CYS A 271 8.62 -16.50 15.58
C CYS A 271 7.92 -17.08 14.34
N GLU A 272 8.71 -17.68 13.44
CA GLU A 272 8.20 -18.28 12.21
C GLU A 272 7.23 -19.44 12.47
N SER A 273 7.47 -20.21 13.53
CA SER A 273 6.61 -21.35 13.90
C SER A 273 5.20 -20.91 14.25
N ASP A 274 5.01 -19.74 14.88
CA ASP A 274 3.68 -19.18 15.18
C ASP A 274 2.91 -18.90 13.90
N VAL A 275 3.56 -18.27 12.91
CA VAL A 275 2.98 -17.98 11.61
C VAL A 275 2.60 -19.27 10.87
N ILE A 276 3.50 -20.22 10.78
CA ILE A 276 3.28 -21.50 10.09
C ILE A 276 2.17 -22.30 10.77
N THR A 277 2.14 -22.33 12.09
CA THR A 277 1.10 -23.03 12.86
C THR A 277 -0.27 -22.41 12.60
N PHE A 278 -0.37 -21.07 12.67
CA PHE A 278 -1.60 -20.35 12.36
C PHE A 278 -2.09 -20.64 10.93
N LEU A 279 -1.22 -20.51 9.92
CA LEU A 279 -1.56 -20.75 8.52
C LEU A 279 -1.99 -22.21 8.27
N ASN A 280 -1.30 -23.18 8.88
CA ASN A 280 -1.66 -24.59 8.73
C ASN A 280 -3.00 -24.92 9.39
N ASP A 281 -3.30 -24.34 10.56
CA ASP A 281 -4.59 -24.54 11.23
C ASP A 281 -5.73 -23.92 10.41
N LEU A 282 -5.52 -22.69 9.91
CA LEU A 282 -6.48 -22.02 9.02
C LEU A 282 -6.71 -22.83 7.74
N SER A 283 -5.64 -23.28 7.08
CA SER A 283 -5.69 -24.08 5.86
C SER A 283 -6.47 -25.40 6.07
N LYS A 284 -6.21 -26.12 7.17
CA LYS A 284 -6.96 -27.35 7.47
C LYS A 284 -8.45 -27.13 7.62
N LYS A 285 -8.84 -26.03 8.29
CA LYS A 285 -10.25 -25.68 8.51
C LYS A 285 -10.94 -25.21 7.22
N ALA A 286 -10.24 -24.37 6.44
CA ALA A 286 -10.78 -23.81 5.20
C ALA A 286 -10.87 -24.86 4.06
N LYS A 287 -9.90 -25.79 3.99
CA LYS A 287 -9.79 -26.73 2.87
C LYS A 287 -11.03 -27.58 2.67
N ILE A 288 -11.64 -28.08 3.75
CA ILE A 288 -12.84 -28.93 3.67
C ILE A 288 -13.96 -28.17 2.95
N LYS A 289 -14.22 -26.94 3.37
CA LYS A 289 -15.27 -26.11 2.75
C LYS A 289 -14.91 -25.69 1.32
N ALA A 290 -13.65 -25.39 1.08
CA ALA A 290 -13.17 -25.04 -0.27
C ALA A 290 -13.29 -26.21 -1.25
N ASP A 291 -13.00 -27.45 -0.81
CA ASP A 291 -13.17 -28.65 -1.64
C ASP A 291 -14.66 -28.89 -1.97
N ASP A 292 -15.57 -28.71 -1.00
CA ASP A 292 -17.03 -28.82 -1.20
C ASP A 292 -17.51 -27.76 -2.23
N GLU A 293 -17.14 -26.50 -2.03
CA GLU A 293 -17.50 -25.40 -2.94
C GLU A 293 -16.96 -25.59 -4.35
N LEU A 294 -15.71 -26.08 -4.47
CA LEU A 294 -15.12 -26.40 -5.77
C LEU A 294 -15.90 -27.53 -6.47
N ASN A 295 -16.39 -28.54 -5.74
CA ASN A 295 -17.21 -29.59 -6.31
C ASN A 295 -18.56 -29.07 -6.81
N GLU A 296 -19.21 -28.16 -6.09
CA GLU A 296 -20.45 -27.51 -6.56
C GLU A 296 -20.21 -26.73 -7.88
N VAL A 297 -19.07 -26.01 -7.99
CA VAL A 297 -18.70 -25.31 -9.23
C VAL A 297 -18.46 -26.28 -10.40
N LYS A 298 -17.79 -27.43 -10.14
CA LYS A 298 -17.56 -28.47 -11.15
C LYS A 298 -18.86 -29.11 -11.65
N GLU A 299 -19.79 -29.42 -10.73
CA GLU A 299 -21.10 -29.97 -11.06
C GLU A 299 -21.88 -29.00 -11.94
N LEU A 300 -21.91 -27.71 -11.61
CA LEU A 300 -22.57 -26.71 -12.43
C LEU A 300 -21.93 -26.55 -13.82
N ALA A 301 -20.61 -26.55 -13.90
CA ALA A 301 -19.89 -26.45 -15.19
C ALA A 301 -20.17 -27.65 -16.11
N LEU A 302 -20.27 -28.85 -15.53
CA LEU A 302 -20.67 -30.06 -16.25
C LEU A 302 -22.12 -29.98 -16.73
N GLU A 303 -23.05 -29.50 -15.89
CA GLU A 303 -24.47 -29.38 -16.20
C GLU A 303 -24.73 -28.35 -17.32
N LEU A 304 -24.11 -27.17 -17.23
CA LEU A 304 -24.37 -26.06 -18.15
C LEU A 304 -23.70 -26.26 -19.52
N ASP A 305 -22.43 -26.64 -19.53
CA ASP A 305 -21.59 -26.60 -20.73
C ASP A 305 -20.84 -27.93 -21.02
N GLY A 306 -21.11 -28.99 -20.24
CA GLY A 306 -20.47 -30.31 -20.42
C GLY A 306 -18.97 -30.31 -20.06
N ILE A 307 -18.49 -29.36 -19.25
CA ILE A 307 -17.07 -29.23 -18.89
C ILE A 307 -16.75 -30.28 -17.81
N ILE A 308 -15.96 -31.27 -18.17
CA ILE A 308 -15.49 -32.33 -17.25
C ILE A 308 -14.22 -31.83 -16.50
N ASP A 309 -13.29 -31.24 -17.24
CA ASP A 309 -12.01 -30.74 -16.70
C ASP A 309 -12.07 -29.22 -16.52
N LEU A 310 -12.45 -28.81 -15.31
CA LEU A 310 -12.47 -27.40 -14.94
C LEU A 310 -11.06 -26.90 -14.72
N ASN A 311 -10.68 -25.84 -15.41
CA ASN A 311 -9.38 -25.18 -15.29
C ASN A 311 -9.47 -23.89 -14.46
N SER A 312 -8.32 -23.37 -14.04
CA SER A 312 -8.26 -22.14 -13.22
C SER A 312 -8.92 -20.94 -13.90
N PHE A 313 -8.86 -20.84 -15.22
CA PHE A 313 -9.52 -19.77 -15.98
C PHE A 313 -11.05 -19.91 -16.09
N ASP A 314 -11.59 -21.05 -15.69
CA ASP A 314 -13.03 -21.29 -15.65
C ASP A 314 -13.66 -20.93 -14.30
N LEU A 315 -12.84 -20.90 -13.22
CA LEU A 315 -13.35 -20.80 -11.85
C LEU A 315 -14.15 -19.52 -11.59
N ALA A 316 -13.67 -18.36 -12.01
CA ALA A 316 -14.38 -17.09 -11.79
C ALA A 316 -15.74 -17.09 -12.50
N TYR A 317 -15.79 -17.54 -13.74
CA TYR A 317 -16.99 -17.59 -14.56
C TYR A 317 -18.07 -18.52 -13.97
N TYR A 318 -17.73 -19.77 -13.64
CA TYR A 318 -18.70 -20.70 -13.08
C TYR A 318 -19.05 -20.41 -11.61
N SER A 319 -18.16 -19.80 -10.85
CA SER A 319 -18.46 -19.34 -9.49
C SER A 319 -19.50 -18.22 -9.51
N GLU A 320 -19.42 -17.29 -10.45
CA GLU A 320 -20.43 -16.23 -10.60
C GLU A 320 -21.80 -16.80 -11.03
N LYS A 321 -21.79 -17.77 -11.96
CA LYS A 321 -23.01 -18.49 -12.35
C LYS A 321 -23.62 -19.26 -11.17
N LEU A 322 -22.81 -19.93 -10.35
CA LEU A 322 -23.26 -20.64 -9.18
C LEU A 322 -23.86 -19.68 -8.14
N LYS A 323 -23.21 -18.52 -7.93
CA LYS A 323 -23.69 -17.46 -7.04
C LYS A 323 -25.08 -16.98 -7.48
N LYS A 324 -25.26 -16.68 -8.76
CA LYS A 324 -26.55 -16.27 -9.33
C LYS A 324 -27.60 -17.40 -9.19
N ALA A 325 -27.25 -18.64 -9.50
CA ALA A 325 -28.18 -19.77 -9.41
C ALA A 325 -28.62 -20.09 -7.96
N LYS A 326 -27.69 -19.98 -7.00
CA LYS A 326 -27.92 -20.33 -5.60
C LYS A 326 -28.64 -19.26 -4.80
N TYR A 327 -28.30 -17.99 -5.04
CA TYR A 327 -28.69 -16.87 -4.17
C TYR A 327 -29.57 -15.84 -4.88
N ASP A 328 -29.76 -15.96 -6.20
CA ASP A 328 -30.47 -14.98 -7.03
C ASP A 328 -29.93 -13.53 -6.81
N ILE A 329 -28.62 -13.42 -6.60
CA ILE A 329 -27.94 -12.15 -6.36
C ILE A 329 -27.35 -11.66 -7.66
N ASP A 330 -27.77 -10.48 -8.08
CA ASP A 330 -27.13 -9.67 -9.11
C ASP A 330 -26.63 -8.38 -8.47
N GLU A 331 -25.33 -8.19 -8.43
CA GLU A 331 -24.71 -7.02 -7.79
C GLU A 331 -25.10 -5.71 -8.47
N GLU A 332 -25.37 -5.72 -9.78
CA GLU A 332 -25.81 -4.55 -10.52
C GLU A 332 -27.15 -3.99 -10.01
N VAL A 333 -28.04 -4.86 -9.52
CA VAL A 333 -29.33 -4.43 -8.91
C VAL A 333 -29.10 -3.60 -7.64
N TYR A 334 -28.00 -3.86 -6.94
CA TYR A 334 -27.68 -3.16 -5.69
C TYR A 334 -26.87 -1.90 -5.89
N ARG A 335 -26.16 -1.74 -7.02
CA ARG A 335 -25.32 -0.58 -7.33
C ARG A 335 -25.99 0.79 -7.08
N PRO A 336 -27.25 1.04 -7.46
CA PRO A 336 -27.91 2.33 -7.22
C PRO A 336 -28.12 2.66 -5.72
N TYR A 337 -28.03 1.67 -4.83
CA TYR A 337 -28.16 1.86 -3.38
C TYR A 337 -26.86 2.29 -2.72
N PHE A 338 -25.72 2.10 -3.38
CA PHE A 338 -24.37 2.40 -2.89
C PHE A 338 -23.78 3.64 -3.59
N GLU A 339 -24.59 4.68 -3.74
CA GLU A 339 -24.09 5.98 -4.20
C GLU A 339 -23.08 6.54 -3.19
N SER A 340 -21.92 7.03 -3.68
CA SER A 340 -20.75 7.34 -2.86
C SER A 340 -21.02 8.29 -1.70
N ASN A 341 -21.79 9.38 -1.94
CA ASN A 341 -22.13 10.33 -0.88
C ASN A 341 -23.01 9.70 0.21
N LYS A 342 -23.97 8.85 -0.18
CA LYS A 342 -24.83 8.14 0.79
C LYS A 342 -24.04 7.15 1.63
N VAL A 343 -23.04 6.48 1.03
CA VAL A 343 -22.15 5.57 1.75
C VAL A 343 -21.30 6.35 2.77
N LEU A 344 -20.78 7.51 2.40
CA LEU A 344 -20.04 8.37 3.33
C LEU A 344 -20.90 8.90 4.47
N ASP A 345 -22.10 9.37 4.16
CA ASP A 345 -23.04 9.83 5.17
C ASP A 345 -23.39 8.70 6.14
N GLY A 346 -23.64 7.50 5.59
CA GLY A 346 -23.90 6.28 6.37
C GLY A 346 -22.70 5.87 7.24
N LEU A 347 -21.49 5.95 6.72
CA LEU A 347 -20.26 5.70 7.47
C LEU A 347 -20.11 6.71 8.63
N SER A 348 -20.31 7.99 8.34
CA SER A 348 -20.26 9.05 9.35
C SER A 348 -21.28 8.82 10.48
N GLU A 349 -22.52 8.46 10.12
CA GLU A 349 -23.56 8.13 11.10
C GLU A 349 -23.22 6.87 11.92
N PHE A 350 -22.69 5.83 11.28
CA PHE A 350 -22.26 4.60 11.94
C PHE A 350 -21.14 4.86 12.95
N LEU A 351 -20.11 5.59 12.54
CA LEU A 351 -18.97 5.95 13.41
C LEU A 351 -19.41 6.86 14.57
N TYR A 352 -20.37 7.75 14.32
CA TYR A 352 -20.94 8.57 15.39
C TYR A 352 -21.66 7.71 16.44
N LYS A 353 -22.50 6.77 16.00
CA LYS A 353 -23.24 5.88 16.90
C LYS A 353 -22.34 4.94 17.69
N LEU A 354 -21.29 4.42 17.06
CA LEU A 354 -20.42 3.41 17.66
C LEU A 354 -19.31 4.02 18.53
N LEU A 355 -18.68 5.07 18.05
CA LEU A 355 -17.44 5.62 18.62
C LEU A 355 -17.56 7.10 19.04
N ASN A 356 -18.73 7.73 18.85
CA ASN A 356 -18.93 9.17 19.02
C ASN A 356 -17.95 10.02 18.18
N ILE A 357 -17.59 9.52 17.00
CA ILE A 357 -16.76 10.21 16.01
C ILE A 357 -17.66 10.89 14.99
N LYS A 358 -17.51 12.19 14.82
CA LYS A 358 -18.31 12.99 13.89
C LYS A 358 -17.44 13.58 12.79
N PHE A 359 -17.87 13.40 11.54
CA PHE A 359 -17.30 14.05 10.37
C PHE A 359 -18.08 15.33 10.05
N VAL A 360 -17.39 16.43 9.93
CA VAL A 360 -17.98 17.72 9.57
C VAL A 360 -17.30 18.22 8.31
N LYS A 361 -18.02 18.23 7.19
CA LYS A 361 -17.49 18.75 5.92
C LYS A 361 -17.09 20.21 6.09
N ILE A 362 -15.90 20.55 5.60
CA ILE A 362 -15.35 21.90 5.66
C ILE A 362 -15.10 22.41 4.23
N ASP A 363 -15.23 23.73 4.08
CA ASP A 363 -14.95 24.41 2.81
C ASP A 363 -13.52 24.97 2.86
N VAL A 364 -12.60 24.24 2.23
CA VAL A 364 -11.18 24.60 2.14
C VAL A 364 -10.68 24.31 0.73
N LYS A 365 -9.64 25.03 0.31
CA LYS A 365 -8.99 24.76 -0.96
C LYS A 365 -8.31 23.39 -0.89
N THR A 366 -8.77 22.47 -1.71
CA THR A 366 -8.19 21.15 -1.93
C THR A 366 -7.37 21.13 -3.22
N TRP A 367 -6.68 20.04 -3.50
CA TRP A 367 -5.90 19.87 -4.74
C TRP A 367 -6.75 19.64 -5.99
N HIS A 368 -8.02 19.24 -5.82
CA HIS A 368 -8.94 19.00 -6.91
C HIS A 368 -10.38 19.26 -6.46
N GLU A 369 -11.25 19.68 -7.38
CA GLU A 369 -12.66 20.01 -7.11
C GLU A 369 -13.50 18.84 -6.56
N LYS A 370 -13.11 17.60 -6.88
CA LYS A 370 -13.76 16.38 -6.39
C LYS A 370 -13.25 15.95 -5.00
N ALA A 371 -12.15 16.52 -4.51
CA ALA A 371 -11.63 16.22 -3.20
C ALA A 371 -12.46 16.91 -2.11
N ILE A 372 -12.89 16.14 -1.10
CA ILE A 372 -13.73 16.63 0.00
C ILE A 372 -12.93 16.62 1.28
N ALA A 373 -12.98 17.71 2.03
CA ALA A 373 -12.31 17.82 3.32
C ALA A 373 -13.31 17.77 4.49
N TYR A 374 -12.92 17.08 5.55
CA TYR A 374 -13.71 16.92 6.77
C TYR A 374 -12.88 17.24 8.00
N ASP A 375 -13.47 17.95 8.96
CA ASP A 375 -12.98 17.96 10.33
C ASP A 375 -13.53 16.75 11.08
N ILE A 376 -12.65 16.06 11.80
CA ILE A 376 -13.03 14.90 12.63
C ILE A 376 -13.08 15.31 14.09
N TYR A 377 -14.22 15.09 14.71
CA TYR A 377 -14.46 15.34 16.13
C TYR A 377 -14.66 14.03 16.86
N GLU A 378 -13.99 13.88 18.00
CA GLU A 378 -14.24 12.83 18.98
C GLU A 378 -14.77 13.50 20.26
N ASN A 379 -15.93 13.08 20.77
CA ASN A 379 -16.57 13.68 21.94
C ASN A 379 -16.70 15.22 21.86
N ASN A 380 -17.02 15.75 20.69
CA ASN A 380 -17.08 17.18 20.34
C ASN A 380 -15.75 17.94 20.44
N ILE A 381 -14.63 17.26 20.56
CA ILE A 381 -13.29 17.85 20.49
C ILE A 381 -12.71 17.55 19.10
N LYS A 382 -12.34 18.59 18.35
CA LYS A 382 -11.68 18.43 17.07
C LYS A 382 -10.35 17.72 17.27
N LYS A 383 -10.17 16.59 16.61
CA LYS A 383 -8.97 15.74 16.69
C LYS A 383 -8.15 15.79 15.40
N TYR A 384 -8.81 15.58 14.28
CA TYR A 384 -8.17 15.41 12.99
C TYR A 384 -8.95 16.12 11.90
N TRP A 385 -8.37 16.18 10.73
CA TRP A 385 -9.05 16.45 9.48
C TRP A 385 -8.69 15.35 8.48
N LEU A 386 -9.57 15.10 7.53
CA LEU A 386 -9.43 14.08 6.50
C LEU A 386 -9.74 14.70 5.16
N THR A 387 -8.98 14.35 4.14
CA THR A 387 -9.34 14.61 2.75
C THR A 387 -9.56 13.29 2.04
N ASP A 388 -10.55 13.25 1.17
CA ASP A 388 -10.87 12.08 0.38
C ASP A 388 -11.19 12.46 -1.07
N SER A 389 -10.78 11.62 -2.03
CA SER A 389 -11.24 11.68 -3.40
C SER A 389 -11.58 10.27 -3.86
N PHE A 390 -12.81 10.05 -4.28
CA PHE A 390 -13.31 8.73 -4.68
C PHE A 390 -12.86 8.29 -6.07
N GLU A 391 -12.29 9.17 -6.85
CA GLU A 391 -11.82 8.89 -8.20
C GLU A 391 -10.31 9.16 -8.28
N LYS A 392 -9.58 8.22 -8.89
CA LYS A 392 -8.22 8.50 -9.33
C LYS A 392 -8.31 9.62 -10.34
N ILE A 393 -7.65 10.73 -10.06
CA ILE A 393 -7.64 11.90 -10.93
C ILE A 393 -6.50 11.65 -11.91
N ASP A 394 -6.86 11.39 -13.18
CA ASP A 394 -5.91 11.27 -14.29
C ASP A 394 -5.39 12.64 -14.73
#